data_3e926827abcf7c99879a919a1a7e4f4f
#
_entry.id   3e926827abcf7c99879a919a1a7e4f4f
#
_cell.length_a   1.000
_cell.length_b   1.000
_cell.length_c   1.000
_cell.angle_alpha   90.00
_cell.angle_beta   90.00
_cell.angle_gamma   90.00
#
_symmetry.space_group_name_H-M   'P 1'
#
loop_
_entity.id
_entity.type
_entity.pdbx_description
1 polymer ?
#
loop_
_entity_poly.entity_id
_entity_poly.type
_entity_poly.pdbx_seq_one_letter_code
_entity_poly.pdbx_strand_id
1 'polypeptide(L)'
;SVTMPIVLDSTEPQVLQAGLERLAGRCIINSVNYEDGDGPTSRFGRVMPLVAEHGAAVVALTIDEEGQARTAEWKVRVASRLIDELTGTWGMNVGDILVDCLTFPIATGQEETRRDGIETIEAIRELKHRYPGVRTTLGVSNVSFGLNPAARMVLNSVFLHECVEAGLDSAIVHSAKILPME
;
A
#
# COMPACT_ATOMS: atom_id res chain seq x y z
N SER A 1 -23.06 13.21 7.61
CA SER A 1 -22.05 12.49 8.41
C SER A 1 -21.57 11.26 7.64
N VAL A 2 -20.28 11.04 7.59
CA VAL A 2 -19.66 9.87 6.96
C VAL A 2 -19.49 8.83 8.06
N THR A 3 -19.98 7.61 7.83
CA THR A 3 -19.89 6.49 8.78
C THR A 3 -18.80 5.48 8.38
N MET A 4 -18.14 5.69 7.24
CA MET A 4 -17.06 4.83 6.74
C MET A 4 -15.69 5.36 7.16
N PRO A 5 -14.68 4.50 7.35
CA PRO A 5 -13.31 4.93 7.57
C PRO A 5 -12.83 5.87 6.45
N ILE A 6 -12.13 6.93 6.83
CA ILE A 6 -11.58 7.91 5.87
C ILE A 6 -10.10 7.67 5.72
N VAL A 7 -9.64 7.61 4.47
CA VAL A 7 -8.23 7.59 4.12
C VAL A 7 -7.79 9.01 3.77
N LEU A 8 -6.81 9.53 4.50
CA LEU A 8 -6.17 10.81 4.21
C LEU A 8 -4.99 10.55 3.28
N ASP A 9 -5.08 11.06 2.06
CA ASP A 9 -4.09 10.87 1.01
C ASP A 9 -3.42 12.22 0.68
N SER A 10 -2.21 12.42 1.18
CA SER A 10 -1.42 13.61 0.92
C SER A 10 0.08 13.35 1.13
N THR A 11 0.92 14.02 0.35
CA THR A 11 2.37 14.05 0.56
C THR A 11 2.79 15.02 1.65
N GLU A 12 1.92 15.98 2.02
CA GLU A 12 2.22 17.07 2.95
C GLU A 12 1.80 16.73 4.38
N PRO A 13 2.72 16.63 5.36
CA PRO A 13 2.37 16.34 6.75
C PRO A 13 1.37 17.32 7.36
N GLN A 14 1.46 18.61 7.01
CA GLN A 14 0.54 19.64 7.50
C GLN A 14 -0.90 19.43 7.02
N VAL A 15 -1.09 18.89 5.80
CA VAL A 15 -2.41 18.54 5.26
C VAL A 15 -2.98 17.33 6.01
N LEU A 16 -2.13 16.33 6.29
CA LEU A 16 -2.52 15.17 7.09
C LEU A 16 -2.93 15.59 8.50
N GLN A 17 -2.14 16.43 9.17
CA GLN A 17 -2.46 16.98 10.47
C GLN A 17 -3.82 17.71 10.46
N ALA A 18 -4.00 18.65 9.54
CA ALA A 18 -5.25 19.40 9.43
C ALA A 18 -6.48 18.50 9.17
N GLY A 19 -6.30 17.40 8.47
CA GLY A 19 -7.33 16.37 8.25
C GLY A 19 -7.65 15.62 9.55
N LEU A 20 -6.63 15.11 10.24
CA LEU A 20 -6.76 14.37 11.49
C LEU A 20 -7.46 15.18 12.58
N GLU A 21 -7.13 16.47 12.72
CA GLU A 21 -7.74 17.39 13.70
C GLU A 21 -9.23 17.66 13.44
N ARG A 22 -9.72 17.45 12.21
CA ARG A 22 -11.10 17.78 11.81
C ARG A 22 -12.01 16.59 11.64
N LEU A 23 -11.44 15.39 11.54
CA LEU A 23 -12.20 14.17 11.32
C LEU A 23 -12.38 13.41 12.63
N ALA A 24 -13.61 13.03 12.92
CA ALA A 24 -13.91 12.16 14.04
C ALA A 24 -13.70 10.69 13.65
N GLY A 25 -13.29 9.88 14.61
CA GLY A 25 -13.04 8.46 14.42
C GLY A 25 -11.60 8.18 13.97
N ARG A 26 -11.35 6.93 13.61
CA ARG A 26 -10.02 6.46 13.24
C ARG A 26 -9.81 6.61 11.74
N CYS A 27 -8.85 7.45 11.37
CA CYS A 27 -8.44 7.63 9.97
C CYS A 27 -7.31 6.67 9.59
N ILE A 28 -7.13 6.49 8.30
CA ILE A 28 -5.96 5.82 7.71
C ILE A 28 -5.13 6.89 7.01
N ILE A 29 -3.83 6.93 7.25
CA ILE A 29 -2.91 7.81 6.53
C ILE A 29 -2.31 7.05 5.34
N ASN A 30 -2.47 7.60 4.15
CA ASN A 30 -1.80 7.16 2.94
C ASN A 30 -0.76 8.22 2.56
N SER A 31 0.53 8.01 2.82
CA SER A 31 1.21 6.79 3.25
C SER A 31 2.48 7.12 4.03
N VAL A 32 3.14 6.08 4.55
CA VAL A 32 4.49 6.14 5.08
C VAL A 32 5.42 5.21 4.29
N ASN A 33 6.70 5.57 4.15
CA ASN A 33 7.73 4.77 3.51
C ASN A 33 9.12 5.31 3.90
N TYR A 34 10.19 4.70 3.38
CA TYR A 34 11.58 5.07 3.65
C TYR A 34 12.30 5.71 2.45
N GLU A 35 11.58 6.33 1.52
CA GLU A 35 12.19 6.97 0.34
C GLU A 35 13.31 7.96 0.72
N ASP A 36 13.11 8.72 1.79
CA ASP A 36 14.07 9.66 2.38
C ASP A 36 14.57 9.22 3.78
N GLY A 37 14.47 7.92 4.07
CA GLY A 37 14.89 7.30 5.32
C GLY A 37 13.85 7.38 6.44
N ASP A 38 14.30 7.10 7.67
CA ASP A 38 13.49 7.06 8.90
C ASP A 38 13.86 8.16 9.92
N GLY A 39 14.81 9.03 9.57
CA GLY A 39 15.26 10.11 10.44
C GLY A 39 14.18 11.16 10.75
N PRO A 40 14.38 12.01 11.78
CA PRO A 40 13.36 12.95 12.24
C PRO A 40 12.97 14.02 11.21
N THR A 41 13.80 14.25 10.20
CA THR A 41 13.52 15.18 9.10
C THR A 41 12.90 14.53 7.88
N SER A 42 12.91 13.19 7.80
CA SER A 42 12.28 12.43 6.74
C SER A 42 10.77 12.57 6.79
N ARG A 43 10.11 12.21 5.68
CA ARG A 43 8.64 12.12 5.64
C ARG A 43 8.13 11.15 6.71
N PHE A 44 8.74 9.96 6.84
CA PHE A 44 8.40 8.99 7.87
C PHE A 44 8.48 9.62 9.27
N GLY A 45 9.62 10.22 9.62
CA GLY A 45 9.84 10.84 10.94
C GLY A 45 8.91 12.01 11.25
N ARG A 46 8.36 12.71 10.24
CA ARG A 46 7.39 13.80 10.41
C ARG A 46 5.94 13.32 10.48
N VAL A 47 5.60 12.22 9.83
CA VAL A 47 4.24 11.68 9.80
C VAL A 47 3.96 10.79 11.01
N MET A 48 4.91 9.98 11.45
CA MET A 48 4.70 9.02 12.53
C MET A 48 4.28 9.64 13.87
N PRO A 49 4.78 10.81 14.31
CA PRO A 49 4.23 11.49 15.48
C PRO A 49 2.74 11.81 15.37
N LEU A 50 2.26 12.23 14.19
CA LEU A 50 0.83 12.48 13.94
C LEU A 50 0.00 11.20 14.02
N VAL A 51 0.54 10.09 13.46
CA VAL A 51 -0.09 8.77 13.55
C VAL A 51 -0.27 8.36 15.00
N ALA A 52 0.78 8.48 15.81
CA ALA A 52 0.77 8.10 17.21
C ALA A 52 -0.19 8.98 18.05
N GLU A 53 -0.17 10.30 17.85
CA GLU A 53 -1.00 11.25 18.56
C GLU A 53 -2.50 11.03 18.31
N HIS A 54 -2.87 10.73 17.06
CA HIS A 54 -4.27 10.57 16.65
C HIS A 54 -4.74 9.10 16.60
N GLY A 55 -3.87 8.14 16.92
CA GLY A 55 -4.19 6.71 16.86
C GLY A 55 -4.62 6.23 15.47
N ALA A 56 -4.07 6.83 14.41
CA ALA A 56 -4.42 6.48 13.04
C ALA A 56 -3.82 5.13 12.60
N ALA A 57 -4.46 4.49 11.63
CA ALA A 57 -3.85 3.40 10.86
C ALA A 57 -3.01 3.97 9.70
N VAL A 58 -2.13 3.17 9.12
CA VAL A 58 -1.24 3.62 8.04
C VAL A 58 -1.23 2.66 6.86
N VAL A 59 -1.12 3.24 5.66
CA VAL A 59 -0.64 2.53 4.47
C VAL A 59 0.88 2.62 4.46
N ALA A 60 1.56 1.48 4.43
CA ALA A 60 3.01 1.36 4.41
C ALA A 60 3.46 0.89 3.02
N LEU A 61 4.08 1.80 2.26
CA LEU A 61 4.54 1.50 0.90
C LEU A 61 5.91 0.81 0.92
N THR A 62 6.08 -0.19 0.07
CA THR A 62 7.37 -0.89 -0.10
C THR A 62 8.37 -0.06 -0.92
N ILE A 63 8.75 1.08 -0.36
CA ILE A 63 9.75 2.02 -0.89
C ILE A 63 10.81 2.24 0.18
N ASP A 64 12.07 2.09 -0.17
CA ASP A 64 13.21 2.41 0.70
C ASP A 64 14.16 3.41 0.03
N GLU A 65 15.31 3.63 0.63
CA GLU A 65 16.33 4.58 0.17
C GLU A 65 16.94 4.18 -1.20
N GLU A 66 16.77 2.90 -1.60
CA GLU A 66 17.18 2.40 -2.93
C GLU A 66 16.10 2.68 -4.00
N GLY A 67 14.84 2.97 -3.58
CA GLY A 67 13.72 3.29 -4.44
C GLY A 67 12.50 2.39 -4.23
N GLN A 68 11.66 2.32 -5.26
CA GLN A 68 10.44 1.51 -5.26
C GLN A 68 10.79 0.03 -5.47
N ALA A 69 10.48 -0.82 -4.49
CA ALA A 69 10.77 -2.25 -4.55
C ALA A 69 10.02 -2.93 -5.70
N ARG A 70 10.74 -3.62 -6.58
CA ARG A 70 10.14 -4.31 -7.74
C ARG A 70 10.05 -5.81 -7.58
N THR A 71 11.07 -6.46 -6.99
CA THR A 71 11.06 -7.91 -6.77
C THR A 71 10.29 -8.28 -5.50
N ALA A 72 9.71 -9.47 -5.45
CA ALA A 72 9.00 -9.97 -4.27
C ALA A 72 9.90 -9.96 -3.03
N GLU A 73 11.16 -10.40 -3.16
CA GLU A 73 12.14 -10.39 -2.07
C GLU A 73 12.36 -8.97 -1.52
N TRP A 74 12.57 -7.98 -2.40
CA TRP A 74 12.77 -6.60 -1.98
C TRP A 74 11.52 -6.02 -1.32
N LYS A 75 10.33 -6.24 -1.90
CA LYS A 75 9.03 -5.82 -1.31
C LYS A 75 8.86 -6.38 0.09
N VAL A 76 9.10 -7.68 0.29
CA VAL A 76 9.00 -8.34 1.60
C VAL A 76 10.06 -7.81 2.57
N ARG A 77 11.29 -7.57 2.13
CA ARG A 77 12.35 -6.98 2.96
C ARG A 77 11.95 -5.61 3.50
N VAL A 78 11.47 -4.70 2.62
CA VAL A 78 11.05 -3.36 3.02
C VAL A 78 9.81 -3.40 3.91
N ALA A 79 8.82 -4.23 3.56
CA ALA A 79 7.61 -4.40 4.36
C ALA A 79 7.94 -4.93 5.77
N SER A 80 8.85 -5.90 5.89
CA SER A 80 9.27 -6.43 7.19
C SER A 80 9.91 -5.34 8.04
N ARG A 81 10.82 -4.53 7.48
CA ARG A 81 11.43 -3.38 8.18
C ARG A 81 10.36 -2.39 8.65
N LEU A 82 9.38 -2.06 7.81
CA LEU A 82 8.26 -1.18 8.19
C LEU A 82 7.42 -1.78 9.31
N ILE A 83 7.03 -3.04 9.21
CA ILE A 83 6.23 -3.72 10.24
C ILE A 83 6.96 -3.74 11.58
N ASP A 84 8.24 -4.10 11.58
CA ASP A 84 9.06 -4.17 12.79
C ASP A 84 9.22 -2.80 13.45
N GLU A 85 9.47 -1.75 12.67
CA GLU A 85 9.58 -0.37 13.16
C GLU A 85 8.23 0.15 13.70
N LEU A 86 7.14 -0.05 12.95
CA LEU A 86 5.81 0.43 13.33
C LEU A 86 5.27 -0.27 14.58
N THR A 87 5.53 -1.56 14.73
CA THR A 87 5.09 -2.32 15.90
C THR A 87 6.05 -2.16 17.09
N GLY A 88 7.34 -2.19 16.85
CA GLY A 88 8.38 -2.13 17.89
C GLY A 88 8.60 -0.73 18.45
N THR A 89 8.92 0.23 17.58
CA THR A 89 9.24 1.61 18.01
C THR A 89 7.99 2.45 18.26
N TRP A 90 7.00 2.34 17.38
CA TRP A 90 5.77 3.15 17.46
C TRP A 90 4.62 2.48 18.20
N GLY A 91 4.77 1.21 18.59
CA GLY A 91 3.77 0.48 19.37
C GLY A 91 2.43 0.26 18.67
N MET A 92 2.43 0.30 17.32
CA MET A 92 1.20 0.10 16.56
C MET A 92 0.72 -1.36 16.66
N ASN A 93 -0.60 -1.53 16.63
CA ASN A 93 -1.15 -2.87 16.43
C ASN A 93 -0.90 -3.29 14.98
N VAL A 94 -0.45 -4.53 14.78
CA VAL A 94 -0.15 -5.08 13.44
C VAL A 94 -1.34 -5.00 12.49
N GLY A 95 -2.57 -5.13 13.00
CA GLY A 95 -3.82 -5.00 12.22
C GLY A 95 -4.14 -3.58 11.74
N ASP A 96 -3.39 -2.57 12.19
CA ASP A 96 -3.53 -1.17 11.79
C ASP A 96 -2.52 -0.76 10.71
N ILE A 97 -1.71 -1.71 10.25
CA ILE A 97 -0.73 -1.55 9.18
C ILE A 97 -1.28 -2.18 7.91
N LEU A 98 -1.45 -1.39 6.86
CA LEU A 98 -1.84 -1.83 5.52
C LEU A 98 -0.63 -1.74 4.60
N VAL A 99 0.01 -2.86 4.33
CA VAL A 99 1.17 -2.89 3.42
C VAL A 99 0.70 -2.77 1.97
N ASP A 100 1.26 -1.82 1.24
CA ASP A 100 1.10 -1.70 -0.21
C ASP A 100 2.38 -2.17 -0.89
N CYS A 101 2.29 -3.30 -1.56
CA CYS A 101 3.40 -3.92 -2.29
C CYS A 101 3.74 -3.23 -3.61
N LEU A 102 3.08 -2.14 -3.92
CA LEU A 102 3.18 -1.39 -5.18
C LEU A 102 2.77 -2.20 -6.42
N THR A 103 2.25 -1.50 -7.38
CA THR A 103 1.85 -2.05 -8.68
C THR A 103 2.49 -1.23 -9.79
N PHE A 104 3.13 -1.91 -10.73
CA PHE A 104 3.79 -1.28 -11.88
C PHE A 104 3.12 -1.69 -13.18
N PRO A 105 3.15 -0.83 -14.23
CA PRO A 105 2.66 -1.18 -15.55
C PRO A 105 3.42 -2.37 -16.14
N ILE A 106 2.71 -3.41 -16.58
CA ILE A 106 3.31 -4.60 -17.21
C ILE A 106 3.27 -4.55 -18.75
N ALA A 107 2.52 -3.61 -19.32
CA ALA A 107 2.33 -3.47 -20.77
C ALA A 107 3.23 -2.37 -21.38
N THR A 108 4.45 -2.24 -20.87
CA THR A 108 5.42 -1.21 -21.32
C THR A 108 6.19 -1.60 -22.59
N GLY A 109 6.12 -2.86 -22.99
CA GLY A 109 6.96 -3.43 -24.06
C GLY A 109 8.37 -3.83 -23.61
N GLN A 110 8.74 -3.58 -22.36
CA GLN A 110 10.03 -3.97 -21.78
C GLN A 110 9.92 -5.35 -21.11
N GLU A 111 10.91 -6.21 -21.35
CA GLU A 111 10.95 -7.59 -20.83
C GLU A 111 10.98 -7.61 -19.30
N GLU A 112 11.77 -6.69 -18.71
CA GLU A 112 12.02 -6.58 -17.27
C GLU A 112 10.73 -6.28 -16.47
N THR A 113 9.76 -5.58 -17.07
CA THR A 113 8.51 -5.20 -16.40
C THR A 113 7.43 -6.27 -16.44
N ARG A 114 7.60 -7.31 -17.27
CA ARG A 114 6.59 -8.37 -17.43
C ARG A 114 6.31 -9.14 -16.16
N ARG A 115 7.30 -9.28 -15.30
CA ARG A 115 7.18 -10.02 -14.03
C ARG A 115 6.63 -9.17 -12.89
N ASP A 116 6.58 -7.84 -13.00
CA ASP A 116 6.21 -6.95 -11.89
C ASP A 116 4.86 -7.31 -11.25
N GLY A 117 3.88 -7.75 -12.04
CA GLY A 117 2.60 -8.22 -11.52
C GLY A 117 2.72 -9.49 -10.68
N ILE A 118 3.52 -10.46 -11.15
CA ILE A 118 3.78 -11.72 -10.46
C ILE A 118 4.55 -11.44 -9.15
N GLU A 119 5.57 -10.60 -9.21
CA GLU A 119 6.37 -10.21 -8.04
C GLU A 119 5.49 -9.56 -6.94
N THR A 120 4.48 -8.78 -7.33
CA THR A 120 3.52 -8.20 -6.38
C THR A 120 2.63 -9.27 -5.75
N ILE A 121 2.09 -10.21 -6.53
CA ILE A 121 1.26 -11.32 -6.04
C ILE A 121 2.06 -12.22 -5.07
N GLU A 122 3.29 -12.55 -5.44
CA GLU A 122 4.19 -13.37 -4.59
C GLU A 122 4.54 -12.65 -3.29
N ALA A 123 4.79 -11.33 -3.33
CA ALA A 123 5.06 -10.53 -2.13
C ALA A 123 3.86 -10.51 -1.18
N ILE A 124 2.63 -10.32 -1.69
CA ILE A 124 1.41 -10.35 -0.89
C ILE A 124 1.28 -11.71 -0.19
N ARG A 125 1.43 -12.82 -0.94
CA ARG A 125 1.33 -14.18 -0.39
C ARG A 125 2.36 -14.41 0.73
N GLU A 126 3.60 -14.03 0.50
CA GLU A 126 4.67 -14.20 1.47
C GLU A 126 4.45 -13.33 2.73
N LEU A 127 4.00 -12.10 2.59
CA LEU A 127 3.68 -11.23 3.72
C LEU A 127 2.53 -11.78 4.57
N LYS A 128 1.47 -12.29 3.95
CA LYS A 128 0.35 -12.91 4.67
C LYS A 128 0.77 -14.18 5.40
N HIS A 129 1.74 -14.92 4.86
CA HIS A 129 2.32 -16.08 5.53
C HIS A 129 3.20 -15.69 6.73
N ARG A 130 4.08 -14.69 6.57
CA ARG A 130 5.00 -14.24 7.64
C ARG A 130 4.29 -13.45 8.73
N TYR A 131 3.35 -12.61 8.35
CA TYR A 131 2.65 -11.66 9.23
C TYR A 131 1.13 -11.80 9.08
N PRO A 132 0.51 -12.90 9.58
CA PRO A 132 -0.92 -13.16 9.37
C PRO A 132 -1.86 -12.05 9.88
N GLY A 133 -1.39 -11.25 10.84
CA GLY A 133 -2.15 -10.12 11.40
C GLY A 133 -2.08 -8.83 10.60
N VAL A 134 -1.08 -8.69 9.67
CA VAL A 134 -0.93 -7.49 8.86
C VAL A 134 -2.05 -7.41 7.82
N ARG A 135 -2.47 -6.18 7.49
CA ARG A 135 -3.37 -5.94 6.36
C ARG A 135 -2.58 -5.57 5.11
N THR A 136 -3.17 -5.82 3.96
CA THR A 136 -2.60 -5.46 2.66
C THR A 136 -3.58 -4.62 1.87
N THR A 137 -3.05 -3.66 1.13
CA THR A 137 -3.81 -2.84 0.17
C THR A 137 -3.03 -2.71 -1.13
N LEU A 138 -3.69 -2.31 -2.21
CA LEU A 138 -3.02 -2.17 -3.49
C LEU A 138 -3.73 -1.20 -4.42
N GLY A 139 -2.97 -0.31 -5.04
CA GLY A 139 -3.42 0.51 -6.16
C GLY A 139 -3.42 -0.31 -7.45
N VAL A 140 -4.50 -1.05 -7.71
CA VAL A 140 -4.57 -2.07 -8.79
C VAL A 140 -4.42 -1.47 -10.18
N SER A 141 -4.98 -0.31 -10.44
CA SER A 141 -5.10 0.25 -11.80
C SER A 141 -3.78 0.55 -12.50
N ASN A 142 -2.68 0.63 -11.75
CA ASN A 142 -1.35 0.88 -12.29
C ASN A 142 -0.86 -0.27 -13.19
N VAL A 143 -1.24 -1.53 -12.90
CA VAL A 143 -0.83 -2.71 -13.68
C VAL A 143 -1.14 -2.57 -15.17
N SER A 144 -2.23 -1.90 -15.49
CA SER A 144 -2.77 -1.75 -16.84
C SER A 144 -2.51 -0.38 -17.47
N PHE A 145 -1.69 0.46 -16.84
CA PHE A 145 -1.40 1.80 -17.36
C PHE A 145 -0.81 1.72 -18.77
N GLY A 146 -1.30 2.56 -19.68
CA GLY A 146 -0.91 2.58 -21.09
C GLY A 146 -1.77 1.72 -22.02
N LEU A 147 -2.60 0.81 -21.50
CA LEU A 147 -3.53 0.02 -22.29
C LEU A 147 -4.83 0.80 -22.62
N ASN A 148 -5.53 0.36 -23.68
CA ASN A 148 -6.86 0.87 -23.98
C ASN A 148 -7.88 0.50 -22.88
N PRO A 149 -9.03 1.22 -22.77
CA PRO A 149 -9.96 1.02 -21.67
C PRO A 149 -10.52 -0.40 -21.52
N ALA A 150 -10.77 -1.10 -22.61
CA ALA A 150 -11.30 -2.47 -22.57
C ALA A 150 -10.24 -3.46 -22.02
N ALA A 151 -9.01 -3.37 -22.52
CA ALA A 151 -7.91 -4.19 -22.03
C ALA A 151 -7.58 -3.88 -20.55
N ARG A 152 -7.67 -2.60 -20.15
CA ARG A 152 -7.48 -2.22 -18.75
C ARG A 152 -8.50 -2.88 -17.83
N MET A 153 -9.77 -2.89 -18.23
CA MET A 153 -10.83 -3.50 -17.44
C MET A 153 -10.57 -4.99 -17.21
N VAL A 154 -10.20 -5.72 -18.25
CA VAL A 154 -9.87 -7.15 -18.15
C VAL A 154 -8.64 -7.38 -17.27
N LEU A 155 -7.52 -6.69 -17.56
CA LEU A 155 -6.28 -6.89 -16.81
C LEU A 155 -6.43 -6.53 -15.33
N ASN A 156 -7.09 -5.41 -15.02
CA ASN A 156 -7.34 -5.02 -13.63
C ASN A 156 -8.17 -6.07 -12.88
N SER A 157 -9.17 -6.67 -13.54
CA SER A 157 -10.04 -7.67 -12.93
C SER A 157 -9.30 -8.96 -12.65
N VAL A 158 -8.54 -9.47 -13.61
CA VAL A 158 -7.70 -10.66 -13.44
C VAL A 158 -6.64 -10.43 -12.35
N PHE A 159 -5.93 -9.32 -12.43
CA PHE A 159 -4.88 -9.01 -11.46
C PHE A 159 -5.43 -8.85 -10.04
N LEU A 160 -6.58 -8.19 -9.88
CA LEU A 160 -7.24 -8.07 -8.59
C LEU A 160 -7.63 -9.44 -8.04
N HIS A 161 -8.20 -10.31 -8.88
CA HIS A 161 -8.57 -11.68 -8.50
C HIS A 161 -7.35 -12.46 -7.97
N GLU A 162 -6.26 -12.48 -8.72
CA GLU A 162 -5.03 -13.16 -8.33
C GLU A 162 -4.42 -12.60 -7.02
N CYS A 163 -4.49 -11.27 -6.83
CA CYS A 163 -4.05 -10.64 -5.58
C CYS A 163 -4.95 -11.05 -4.39
N VAL A 164 -6.26 -11.14 -4.58
CA VAL A 164 -7.20 -11.60 -3.54
C VAL A 164 -6.92 -13.05 -3.16
N GLU A 165 -6.70 -13.92 -4.13
CA GLU A 165 -6.29 -15.32 -3.89
C GLU A 165 -4.93 -15.42 -3.15
N ALA A 166 -4.06 -14.43 -3.34
CA ALA A 166 -2.80 -14.31 -2.59
C ALA A 166 -2.98 -13.77 -1.16
N GLY A 167 -4.16 -13.22 -0.81
CA GLY A 167 -4.49 -12.71 0.51
C GLY A 167 -4.61 -11.18 0.61
N LEU A 168 -4.83 -10.47 -0.51
CA LEU A 168 -5.08 -9.03 -0.50
C LEU A 168 -6.35 -8.70 0.28
N ASP A 169 -6.26 -7.80 1.27
CA ASP A 169 -7.40 -7.43 2.13
C ASP A 169 -8.23 -6.27 1.56
N SER A 170 -7.60 -5.34 0.84
CA SER A 170 -8.27 -4.16 0.28
C SER A 170 -7.59 -3.67 -1.00
N ALA A 171 -8.30 -2.88 -1.79
CA ALA A 171 -7.76 -2.34 -3.04
C ALA A 171 -8.31 -0.94 -3.34
N ILE A 172 -7.47 -0.11 -3.95
CA ILE A 172 -7.86 1.17 -4.54
C ILE A 172 -8.15 0.91 -6.01
N VAL A 173 -9.44 0.91 -6.37
CA VAL A 173 -9.92 0.59 -7.71
C VAL A 173 -11.16 1.42 -8.09
N HIS A 174 -11.43 1.51 -9.38
CA HIS A 174 -12.72 1.97 -9.88
C HIS A 174 -13.68 0.77 -9.92
N SER A 175 -14.46 0.58 -8.86
CA SER A 175 -15.29 -0.62 -8.66
C SER A 175 -16.23 -0.95 -9.84
N ALA A 176 -16.81 0.06 -10.48
CA ALA A 176 -17.67 -0.14 -11.65
C ALA A 176 -16.95 -0.66 -12.92
N LYS A 177 -15.62 -0.75 -12.88
CA LYS A 177 -14.79 -1.26 -13.98
C LYS A 177 -14.08 -2.56 -13.63
N ILE A 178 -14.50 -3.24 -12.58
CA ILE A 178 -14.03 -4.58 -12.24
C ILE A 178 -15.10 -5.58 -12.69
N LEU A 179 -14.67 -6.56 -13.48
CA LEU A 179 -15.52 -7.65 -13.94
C LEU A 179 -15.59 -8.73 -12.88
N PRO A 180 -16.75 -9.34 -12.65
CA PRO A 180 -16.84 -10.54 -11.82
C PRO A 180 -16.02 -11.66 -12.46
N MET A 181 -15.28 -12.39 -11.64
CA MET A 181 -14.55 -13.61 -12.04
C MET A 181 -15.33 -14.79 -11.50
N GLU A 182 -15.65 -15.75 -12.39
CA GLU A 182 -16.32 -17.02 -12.05
C GLU A 182 -15.30 -18.09 -11.66
#